data_4888184d6feb51685f8032ed34137754
#
_entry.id   4888184d6feb51685f8032ed34137754
#
_cell.length_a   1.000
_cell.length_b   1.000
_cell.length_c   1.000
_cell.angle_alpha   90.00
_cell.angle_beta   90.00
_cell.angle_gamma   90.00
#
_symmetry.space_group_name_H-M   'P 1'
#
loop_
_entity.id
_entity.type
_entity.pdbx_description
1 polymer ?
#
loop_
_entity_poly.entity_id
_entity_poly.type
_entity_poly.pdbx_seq_one_letter_code
_entity_poly.pdbx_strand_id
1 'polypeptide(L)'
;MLFRSVMEGPQFSSLAESELYRSWRCDLIGMTNMPEAKLAREAEICYATVAMVTDYDCWRPGHDDVTVEMILTVLDANAERARALIKGAVPVLAGHAGACWQGCDHALENALITAPDHRDPSLLARLDAVAGRVLRR
;
A
#
# COMPACT_ATOMS: atom_id res chain seq x y z
N MET A 1 3.92 4.04 -15.15
CA MET A 1 3.05 3.66 -14.01
C MET A 1 3.22 2.16 -13.83
N LEU A 2 3.64 1.70 -12.65
CA LEU A 2 3.77 0.27 -12.37
C LEU A 2 2.42 -0.30 -11.92
N PHE A 3 1.99 -1.38 -12.55
CA PHE A 3 0.81 -2.12 -12.12
C PHE A 3 1.20 -3.19 -11.09
N ARG A 4 0.42 -3.29 -10.03
CA ARG A 4 0.65 -4.26 -8.95
C ARG A 4 -0.57 -5.11 -8.72
N SER A 5 -0.34 -6.42 -8.53
CA SER A 5 -1.30 -7.33 -7.96
C SER A 5 -1.05 -7.51 -6.47
N VAL A 6 -2.07 -7.76 -5.71
CA VAL A 6 -1.99 -8.11 -4.28
C VAL A 6 -2.79 -9.37 -4.05
N MET A 7 -2.13 -10.39 -3.55
CA MET A 7 -2.74 -11.66 -3.14
C MET A 7 -2.85 -11.70 -1.60
N GLU A 8 -3.79 -12.46 -1.10
CA GLU A 8 -4.01 -12.53 0.35
C GLU A 8 -2.99 -13.39 1.10
N GLY A 9 -2.38 -14.38 0.44
CA GLY A 9 -1.57 -15.39 1.14
C GLY A 9 -2.45 -16.40 1.91
N PRO A 10 -1.88 -17.19 2.82
CA PRO A 10 -0.47 -17.22 3.26
C PRO A 10 0.49 -17.88 2.28
N GLN A 11 0.01 -18.57 1.26
CA GLN A 11 0.82 -19.23 0.24
C GLN A 11 1.32 -18.26 -0.83
N PHE A 12 2.42 -18.59 -1.47
CA PHE A 12 2.86 -17.91 -2.69
C PHE A 12 2.01 -18.29 -3.89
N SER A 13 2.10 -17.50 -4.97
CA SER A 13 1.38 -17.76 -6.20
C SER A 13 1.73 -19.11 -6.80
N SER A 14 0.74 -19.83 -7.29
CA SER A 14 0.95 -20.92 -8.24
C SER A 14 1.40 -20.37 -9.60
N LEU A 15 2.00 -21.21 -10.44
CA LEU A 15 2.40 -20.81 -11.80
C LEU A 15 1.22 -20.24 -12.60
N ALA A 16 0.04 -20.84 -12.50
CA ALA A 16 -1.17 -20.39 -13.20
C ALA A 16 -1.62 -18.99 -12.73
N GLU A 17 -1.54 -18.70 -11.43
CA GLU A 17 -1.83 -17.36 -10.88
C GLU A 17 -0.80 -16.34 -11.36
N SER A 18 0.48 -16.69 -11.33
CA SER A 18 1.55 -15.83 -11.80
C SER A 18 1.41 -15.49 -13.29
N GLU A 19 1.09 -16.45 -14.12
CA GLU A 19 0.78 -16.25 -15.54
C GLU A 19 -0.45 -15.37 -15.75
N LEU A 20 -1.50 -15.53 -14.95
CA LEU A 20 -2.68 -14.69 -14.98
C LEU A 20 -2.34 -13.24 -14.66
N TYR A 21 -1.60 -12.96 -13.57
CA TYR A 21 -1.18 -11.61 -13.20
C TYR A 21 -0.32 -10.96 -14.28
N ARG A 22 0.56 -11.73 -14.90
CA ARG A 22 1.36 -11.27 -16.05
C ARG A 22 0.50 -10.95 -17.27
N SER A 23 -0.55 -11.74 -17.54
CA SER A 23 -1.50 -11.44 -18.63
C SER A 23 -2.21 -10.11 -18.41
N TRP A 24 -2.43 -9.71 -17.16
CA TRP A 24 -2.96 -8.39 -16.76
C TRP A 24 -1.89 -7.29 -16.79
N ARG A 25 -0.67 -7.61 -17.21
CA ARG A 25 0.49 -6.70 -17.23
C ARG A 25 0.85 -6.16 -15.83
N CYS A 26 0.69 -6.99 -14.80
CA CYS A 26 1.19 -6.64 -13.48
C CYS A 26 2.71 -6.75 -13.46
N ASP A 27 3.37 -5.68 -13.05
CA ASP A 27 4.83 -5.61 -12.94
C ASP A 27 5.34 -6.20 -11.62
N LEU A 28 4.51 -6.15 -10.59
CA LEU A 28 4.84 -6.56 -9.23
C LEU A 28 3.67 -7.31 -8.60
N ILE A 29 4.00 -8.23 -7.71
CA ILE A 29 3.04 -8.90 -6.82
C ILE A 29 3.51 -8.77 -5.37
N GLY A 30 2.56 -8.67 -4.44
CA GLY A 30 2.82 -8.63 -3.00
C GLY A 30 1.58 -8.99 -2.21
N MET A 31 1.66 -8.97 -0.88
CA MET A 31 0.58 -9.40 0.01
C MET A 31 0.02 -8.29 0.89
N THR A 32 0.67 -7.11 0.99
CA THR A 32 0.37 -6.13 2.02
C THR A 32 -0.19 -4.81 1.51
N ASN A 33 0.05 -4.45 0.26
CA ASN A 33 -0.31 -3.14 -0.28
C ASN A 33 -1.83 -2.85 -0.29
N MET A 34 -2.65 -3.87 -0.28
CA MET A 34 -4.08 -3.81 -0.01
C MET A 34 -4.38 -4.67 1.24
N PRO A 35 -5.08 -4.16 2.24
CA PRO A 35 -5.91 -2.94 2.27
C PRO A 35 -5.19 -1.63 2.65
N GLU A 36 -3.88 -1.62 2.88
CA GLU A 36 -3.13 -0.43 3.35
C GLU A 36 -3.40 0.83 2.50
N ALA A 37 -3.35 0.70 1.18
CA ALA A 37 -3.61 1.83 0.28
C ALA A 37 -5.05 2.37 0.40
N LYS A 38 -6.03 1.50 0.68
CA LYS A 38 -7.42 1.90 0.92
C LYS A 38 -7.57 2.63 2.24
N LEU A 39 -6.96 2.10 3.31
CA LEU A 39 -6.98 2.69 4.64
C LEU A 39 -6.28 4.05 4.67
N ALA A 40 -5.14 4.17 3.98
CA ALA A 40 -4.46 5.45 3.83
C ALA A 40 -5.35 6.49 3.10
N ARG A 41 -6.05 6.08 2.06
CA ARG A 41 -7.00 6.95 1.35
C ARG A 41 -8.17 7.37 2.23
N GLU A 42 -8.72 6.45 3.02
CA GLU A 42 -9.76 6.73 4.02
C GLU A 42 -9.29 7.69 5.11
N ALA A 43 -8.04 7.60 5.50
CA ALA A 43 -7.42 8.50 6.47
C ALA A 43 -6.91 9.82 5.86
N GLU A 44 -7.16 10.08 4.58
CA GLU A 44 -6.69 11.25 3.84
C GLU A 44 -5.15 11.41 3.85
N ILE A 45 -4.43 10.27 3.87
CA ILE A 45 -2.97 10.21 3.87
C ILE A 45 -2.46 9.94 2.46
N CYS A 46 -1.49 10.71 2.01
CA CYS A 46 -0.74 10.42 0.80
C CYS A 46 0.02 9.10 0.97
N TYR A 47 -0.19 8.17 0.06
CA TYR A 47 0.38 6.84 0.12
C TYR A 47 1.22 6.54 -1.11
N ALA A 48 2.44 6.11 -0.89
CA ALA A 48 3.33 5.62 -1.93
C ALA A 48 4.00 4.32 -1.48
N THR A 49 4.14 3.37 -2.39
CA THR A 49 4.77 2.09 -2.10
C THR A 49 6.16 2.03 -2.67
N VAL A 50 7.10 1.59 -1.86
CA VAL A 50 8.43 1.17 -2.29
C VAL A 50 8.47 -0.35 -2.23
N ALA A 51 8.57 -1.00 -3.39
CA ALA A 51 8.63 -2.46 -3.46
C ALA A 51 10.07 -2.94 -3.20
N MET A 52 10.25 -3.70 -2.13
CA MET A 52 11.49 -4.41 -1.82
C MET A 52 11.43 -5.80 -2.47
N VAL A 53 11.78 -5.85 -3.76
CA VAL A 53 11.67 -7.07 -4.56
C VAL A 53 12.65 -8.13 -4.05
N THR A 54 12.17 -9.36 -3.85
CA THR A 54 12.93 -10.50 -3.36
C THR A 54 13.30 -11.49 -4.46
N ASP A 55 12.42 -11.67 -5.44
CA ASP A 55 12.52 -12.70 -6.45
C ASP A 55 11.69 -12.38 -7.70
N TYR A 56 11.69 -13.29 -8.66
CA TYR A 56 10.93 -13.18 -9.91
C TYR A 56 9.62 -13.98 -9.91
N ASP A 57 9.19 -14.46 -8.75
CA ASP A 57 8.07 -15.39 -8.67
C ASP A 57 8.33 -16.71 -9.47
N CYS A 58 7.40 -17.66 -9.46
CA CYS A 58 7.56 -18.99 -10.05
C CYS A 58 7.47 -19.05 -11.59
N TRP A 59 7.21 -17.92 -12.26
CA TRP A 59 7.02 -17.89 -13.72
C TRP A 59 8.31 -17.90 -14.54
N ARG A 60 9.47 -17.57 -13.95
CA ARG A 60 10.71 -17.38 -14.71
C ARG A 60 11.42 -18.70 -14.98
N PRO A 61 11.53 -19.15 -16.25
CA PRO A 61 12.25 -20.39 -16.58
C PRO A 61 13.74 -20.30 -16.19
N GLY A 62 14.30 -21.41 -15.72
CA GLY A 62 15.74 -21.51 -15.41
C GLY A 62 16.16 -20.89 -14.08
N HIS A 63 15.22 -20.50 -13.25
CA HIS A 63 15.45 -20.23 -11.83
C HIS A 63 14.99 -21.43 -11.03
N ASP A 64 15.83 -21.86 -10.07
CA ASP A 64 15.44 -22.84 -9.06
C ASP A 64 14.25 -22.29 -8.25
N ASP A 65 13.48 -23.20 -7.68
CA ASP A 65 12.38 -22.82 -6.79
C ASP A 65 12.89 -21.87 -5.71
N VAL A 66 12.15 -20.79 -5.49
CA VAL A 66 12.52 -19.76 -4.51
C VAL A 66 12.55 -20.39 -3.12
N THR A 67 13.74 -20.49 -2.53
CA THR A 67 13.89 -21.02 -1.18
C THR A 67 13.72 -19.91 -0.12
N VAL A 68 13.28 -20.29 1.06
CA VAL A 68 13.17 -19.37 2.20
C VAL A 68 14.50 -18.71 2.53
N GLU A 69 15.62 -19.44 2.43
CA GLU A 69 16.97 -18.92 2.69
C GLU A 69 17.38 -17.84 1.70
N MET A 70 17.05 -18.00 0.41
CA MET A 70 17.29 -16.98 -0.61
C MET A 70 16.49 -15.71 -0.30
N ILE A 71 15.21 -15.86 0.07
CA ILE A 71 14.35 -14.74 0.44
C ILE A 71 14.93 -14.00 1.65
N LEU A 72 15.32 -14.71 2.71
CA LEU A 72 15.87 -14.10 3.93
C LEU A 72 17.14 -13.30 3.64
N THR A 73 18.04 -13.83 2.82
CA THR A 73 19.27 -13.13 2.42
C THR A 73 18.98 -11.81 1.70
N VAL A 74 18.01 -11.82 0.78
CA VAL A 74 17.60 -10.60 0.06
C VAL A 74 16.85 -9.63 0.97
N LEU A 75 16.04 -10.13 1.91
CA LEU A 75 15.33 -9.33 2.88
C LEU A 75 16.26 -8.52 3.79
N ASP A 76 17.35 -9.11 4.27
CA ASP A 76 18.35 -8.42 5.09
C ASP A 76 19.00 -7.27 4.31
N ALA A 77 19.41 -7.50 3.07
CA ALA A 77 19.95 -6.45 2.22
C ALA A 77 18.92 -5.36 1.92
N ASN A 78 17.66 -5.73 1.70
CA ASN A 78 16.57 -4.81 1.48
C ASN A 78 16.22 -3.98 2.73
N ALA A 79 16.35 -4.56 3.92
CA ALA A 79 16.14 -3.85 5.18
C ALA A 79 17.12 -2.68 5.35
N GLU A 80 18.41 -2.90 5.02
CA GLU A 80 19.40 -1.82 5.05
C GLU A 80 19.10 -0.72 4.01
N ARG A 81 18.70 -1.10 2.81
CA ARG A 81 18.27 -0.15 1.77
C ARG A 81 17.05 0.65 2.21
N ALA A 82 16.06 -0.01 2.84
CA ALA A 82 14.87 0.65 3.38
C ALA A 82 15.22 1.67 4.46
N ARG A 83 16.13 1.32 5.39
CA ARG A 83 16.61 2.26 6.41
C ARG A 83 17.29 3.47 5.78
N ALA A 84 18.12 3.27 4.77
CA ALA A 84 18.79 4.36 4.06
C ALA A 84 17.78 5.25 3.33
N LEU A 85 16.78 4.66 2.65
CA LEU A 85 15.70 5.37 1.98
C LEU A 85 14.90 6.24 2.97
N ILE A 86 14.48 5.68 4.11
CA ILE A 86 13.73 6.42 5.12
C ILE A 86 14.54 7.59 5.66
N LYS A 87 15.81 7.36 6.01
CA LYS A 87 16.71 8.44 6.49
C LYS A 87 16.85 9.57 5.47
N GLY A 88 16.88 9.25 4.18
CA GLY A 88 16.96 10.26 3.11
C GLY A 88 15.62 10.95 2.82
N ALA A 89 14.51 10.19 2.88
CA ALA A 89 13.19 10.70 2.53
C ALA A 89 12.59 11.61 3.61
N VAL A 90 12.76 11.29 4.89
CA VAL A 90 12.15 12.02 6.00
C VAL A 90 12.49 13.53 5.99
N PRO A 91 13.73 13.97 5.84
CA PRO A 91 14.03 15.40 5.77
C PRO A 91 13.39 16.11 4.57
N VAL A 92 13.31 15.42 3.42
CA VAL A 92 12.69 15.96 2.20
C VAL A 92 11.19 16.12 2.40
N LEU A 93 10.53 15.10 2.96
CA LEU A 93 9.09 15.11 3.23
C LEU A 93 8.72 16.12 4.32
N ALA A 94 9.55 16.30 5.36
CA ALA A 94 9.32 17.27 6.40
C ALA A 94 9.32 18.71 5.88
N GLY A 95 10.04 18.98 4.80
CA GLY A 95 10.04 20.29 4.10
C GLY A 95 8.86 20.48 3.16
N HIS A 96 8.04 19.44 2.91
CA HIS A 96 6.91 19.49 1.98
C HIS A 96 5.63 19.86 2.74
N ALA A 97 5.30 21.15 2.80
CA ALA A 97 4.13 21.69 3.49
C ALA A 97 2.94 22.00 2.55
N GLY A 98 2.97 21.50 1.33
CA GLY A 98 1.93 21.78 0.31
C GLY A 98 0.76 20.81 0.34
N ALA A 99 -0.41 21.27 -0.15
CA ALA A 99 -1.55 20.41 -0.41
C ALA A 99 -1.22 19.33 -1.44
N CYS A 100 -1.83 18.17 -1.32
CA CYS A 100 -1.63 17.08 -2.28
C CYS A 100 -2.27 17.44 -3.62
N TRP A 101 -1.48 17.52 -4.68
CA TRP A 101 -2.00 17.82 -6.04
C TRP A 101 -2.94 16.74 -6.58
N GLN A 102 -2.91 15.52 -6.00
CA GLN A 102 -3.86 14.44 -6.30
C GLN A 102 -5.11 14.47 -5.41
N GLY A 103 -5.21 15.42 -4.47
CA GLY A 103 -6.33 15.54 -3.56
C GLY A 103 -6.46 14.40 -2.56
N CYS A 104 -5.36 13.73 -2.19
CA CYS A 104 -5.41 12.67 -1.19
C CYS A 104 -5.85 13.19 0.19
N ASP A 105 -5.38 14.38 0.55
CA ASP A 105 -5.69 15.11 1.78
C ASP A 105 -7.13 15.64 1.87
N HIS A 106 -7.91 15.42 0.82
CA HIS A 106 -9.35 15.78 0.72
C HIS A 106 -10.19 14.62 0.16
N ALA A 107 -9.72 13.39 0.28
CA ALA A 107 -10.35 12.20 -0.31
C ALA A 107 -11.77 11.94 0.19
N LEU A 108 -12.11 12.41 1.40
CA LEU A 108 -13.41 12.22 2.04
C LEU A 108 -14.39 13.37 1.78
N GLU A 109 -14.01 14.42 1.05
CA GLU A 109 -14.85 15.63 0.89
C GLU A 109 -16.29 15.30 0.46
N ASN A 110 -16.46 14.33 -0.44
CA ASN A 110 -17.75 13.90 -0.96
C ASN A 110 -18.08 12.43 -0.64
N ALA A 111 -17.41 11.83 0.34
CA ALA A 111 -17.55 10.41 0.65
C ALA A 111 -18.71 10.10 1.61
N LEU A 112 -19.17 11.09 2.38
CA LEU A 112 -20.22 10.92 3.39
C LEU A 112 -21.58 11.29 2.81
N ILE A 113 -22.41 10.26 2.58
CA ILE A 113 -23.77 10.44 2.05
C ILE A 113 -24.79 10.60 3.19
N THR A 114 -24.51 10.01 4.36
CA THR A 114 -25.42 10.06 5.53
C THR A 114 -25.56 11.50 6.02
N ALA A 115 -26.79 11.99 6.06
CA ALA A 115 -27.11 13.32 6.58
C ALA A 115 -26.66 13.45 8.06
N PRO A 116 -26.19 14.62 8.50
CA PRO A 116 -25.67 14.82 9.86
C PRO A 116 -26.61 14.33 10.96
N ASP A 117 -27.91 14.62 10.84
CA ASP A 117 -28.93 14.25 11.85
C ASP A 117 -29.18 12.75 11.97
N HIS A 118 -28.68 11.96 11.01
CA HIS A 118 -28.81 10.51 11.00
C HIS A 118 -27.51 9.79 11.35
N ARG A 119 -26.46 10.51 11.74
CA ARG A 119 -25.16 9.93 12.12
C ARG A 119 -25.19 9.52 13.57
N ASP A 120 -24.82 8.26 13.83
CA ASP A 120 -24.72 7.72 15.19
C ASP A 120 -23.55 8.40 15.95
N PRO A 121 -23.81 9.04 17.10
CA PRO A 121 -22.78 9.74 17.87
C PRO A 121 -21.64 8.81 18.35
N SER A 122 -21.94 7.54 18.62
CA SER A 122 -20.92 6.57 19.07
C SER A 122 -19.96 6.22 17.94
N LEU A 123 -20.45 6.10 16.72
CA LEU A 123 -19.62 5.91 15.52
C LEU A 123 -18.81 7.14 15.19
N LEU A 124 -19.40 8.35 15.31
CA LEU A 124 -18.68 9.60 15.12
C LEU A 124 -17.46 9.69 16.05
N ALA A 125 -17.65 9.39 17.33
CA ALA A 125 -16.55 9.39 18.30
C ALA A 125 -15.45 8.39 17.97
N ARG A 126 -15.81 7.20 17.48
CA ARG A 126 -14.84 6.16 17.08
C ARG A 126 -14.06 6.49 15.83
N LEU A 127 -14.68 7.18 14.89
CA LEU A 127 -14.09 7.54 13.60
C LEU A 127 -13.39 8.91 13.61
N ASP A 128 -13.45 9.63 14.73
CA ASP A 128 -12.93 11.00 14.82
C ASP A 128 -11.43 11.11 14.45
N ALA A 129 -10.62 10.14 14.84
CA ALA A 129 -9.20 10.13 14.55
C ALA A 129 -8.89 10.00 13.03
N VAL A 130 -9.79 9.36 12.26
CA VAL A 130 -9.59 9.09 10.83
C VAL A 130 -10.33 10.12 9.96
N ALA A 131 -11.59 10.41 10.29
CA ALA A 131 -12.49 11.17 9.46
C ALA A 131 -13.04 12.45 10.15
N GLY A 132 -12.52 12.83 11.31
CA GLY A 132 -13.01 13.94 12.12
C GLY A 132 -13.09 15.26 11.34
N ARG A 133 -12.20 15.50 10.40
CA ARG A 133 -12.21 16.69 9.54
C ARG A 133 -13.55 16.87 8.79
N VAL A 134 -14.14 15.79 8.29
CA VAL A 134 -15.39 15.83 7.50
C VAL A 134 -16.62 15.46 8.32
N LEU A 135 -16.45 14.73 9.44
CA LEU A 135 -17.57 14.32 10.30
C LEU A 135 -18.12 15.46 11.18
N ARG A 136 -17.28 16.45 11.51
CA ARG A 136 -17.64 17.60 12.37
C ARG A 136 -18.26 18.77 11.60
N ARG A 137 -18.48 18.63 10.28
CA ARG A 137 -19.12 19.63 9.43
C ARG A 137 -20.62 19.45 9.36
#